data_c71f11b7d10ef8b89dd0a802268008b1
#
_entry.id   c71f11b7d10ef8b89dd0a802268008b1
#
_cell.length_a   1.000
_cell.length_b   1.000
_cell.length_c   1.000
_cell.angle_alpha   90.00
_cell.angle_beta   90.00
_cell.angle_gamma   90.00
#
_symmetry.space_group_name_H-M   'P 1'
#
loop_
_entity.id
_entity.type
_entity.pdbx_description
1 polymer ?
#
loop_
_entity_poly.entity_id
_entity_poly.type
_entity_poly.pdbx_seq_one_letter_code
_entity_poly.pdbx_strand_id
1 'polypeptide(L)'
;MRYKFALFLIAVTASVTVCCSAGSQVPEDLYISPSRPVPTGKAPGMQAKLVKDTPQEKVYTVIFYKGDEVLSGLTDFAIQHKIEDAHFTAIGAVSGGTLAWLDPTNKIYHRISVAEQVEVLSLIGDVATFNGKPVVHMHAVLGKPNGNTIGGHVFELNVNPTLEVFVTVNTTPLRKKPDDASGMKLIDPAQ
;
A
#
# COMPACT_ATOMS: atom_id res chain seq x y z
N MET A 1 31.73 -76.90 41.29
CA MET A 1 30.49 -76.31 40.76
C MET A 1 30.62 -74.79 40.96
N ARG A 2 30.93 -74.04 39.90
CA ARG A 2 31.22 -72.62 39.99
C ARG A 2 30.02 -71.91 39.34
N TYR A 3 29.27 -71.12 40.11
CA TYR A 3 28.18 -70.29 39.58
C TYR A 3 28.76 -68.94 39.18
N LYS A 4 28.62 -68.55 37.90
CA LYS A 4 28.92 -67.18 37.39
C LYS A 4 27.66 -66.32 37.52
N PHE A 5 27.68 -65.30 38.33
CA PHE A 5 26.65 -64.26 38.35
C PHE A 5 26.93 -63.31 37.20
N ALA A 6 25.99 -63.16 36.31
CA ALA A 6 25.98 -62.13 35.29
C ALA A 6 25.24 -60.92 35.81
N LEU A 7 25.91 -59.75 35.89
CA LEU A 7 25.31 -58.50 36.29
C LEU A 7 24.74 -57.80 35.03
N PHE A 8 23.42 -57.69 34.98
CA PHE A 8 22.74 -56.93 33.92
C PHE A 8 22.69 -55.46 34.33
N LEU A 9 23.39 -54.57 33.58
CA LEU A 9 23.33 -53.13 33.74
C LEU A 9 22.19 -52.61 32.88
N ILE A 10 21.12 -52.11 33.49
CA ILE A 10 20.01 -51.45 32.77
C ILE A 10 20.36 -49.99 32.64
N ALA A 11 20.68 -49.55 31.41
CA ALA A 11 20.87 -48.15 31.08
C ALA A 11 19.49 -47.51 30.86
N VAL A 12 19.08 -46.61 31.75
CA VAL A 12 17.89 -45.80 31.56
C VAL A 12 18.30 -44.54 30.77
N THR A 13 17.93 -44.50 29.50
CA THR A 13 18.07 -43.30 28.68
C THR A 13 16.89 -42.38 28.89
N ALA A 14 17.09 -41.26 29.59
CA ALA A 14 16.12 -40.19 29.73
C ALA A 14 16.02 -39.43 28.40
N SER A 15 14.97 -39.64 27.64
CA SER A 15 14.66 -38.81 26.46
C SER A 15 14.10 -37.46 26.91
N VAL A 16 14.89 -36.40 26.75
CA VAL A 16 14.40 -35.02 26.95
C VAL A 16 13.63 -34.63 25.70
N THR A 17 12.30 -34.62 25.79
CA THR A 17 11.42 -34.09 24.75
C THR A 17 11.47 -32.57 24.84
N VAL A 18 12.21 -31.90 23.94
CA VAL A 18 12.18 -30.45 23.75
C VAL A 18 10.85 -30.14 23.06
N CYS A 19 9.86 -29.66 23.82
CA CYS A 19 8.66 -29.04 23.26
C CYS A 19 9.05 -27.71 22.63
N CYS A 20 9.33 -27.69 21.32
CA CYS A 20 9.35 -26.46 20.56
C CYS A 20 7.91 -25.93 20.52
N SER A 21 7.62 -24.90 21.32
CA SER A 21 6.43 -24.07 21.14
C SER A 21 6.53 -23.43 19.75
N ALA A 22 5.79 -23.96 18.78
CA ALA A 22 5.54 -23.30 17.52
C ALA A 22 4.74 -22.03 17.83
N GLY A 23 5.43 -20.92 18.02
CA GLY A 23 4.82 -19.61 17.94
C GLY A 23 4.13 -19.56 16.58
N SER A 24 2.82 -19.34 16.54
CA SER A 24 2.08 -19.12 15.31
C SER A 24 2.68 -17.89 14.63
N GLN A 25 3.60 -18.09 13.70
CA GLN A 25 4.02 -17.03 12.80
C GLN A 25 2.79 -16.69 11.97
N VAL A 26 2.23 -15.51 12.22
CA VAL A 26 1.19 -14.94 11.37
C VAL A 26 1.80 -14.85 9.97
N PRO A 27 1.14 -15.37 8.91
CA PRO A 27 1.69 -15.33 7.56
C PRO A 27 2.05 -13.89 7.20
N GLU A 28 3.30 -13.66 6.80
CA GLU A 28 3.85 -12.36 6.43
C GLU A 28 3.05 -11.66 5.31
N ASP A 29 2.28 -12.44 4.55
CA ASP A 29 1.40 -11.98 3.47
C ASP A 29 0.11 -11.27 3.92
N LEU A 30 -0.26 -11.36 5.20
CA LEU A 30 -1.51 -10.74 5.69
C LEU A 30 -1.34 -9.28 6.12
N TYR A 31 -0.12 -8.82 6.30
CA TYR A 31 0.15 -7.49 6.84
C TYR A 31 1.10 -6.69 5.95
N ILE A 32 0.94 -5.36 5.97
CA ILE A 32 1.81 -4.43 5.26
C ILE A 32 2.25 -3.34 6.22
N SER A 33 3.57 -3.09 6.27
CA SER A 33 4.13 -1.99 7.05
C SER A 33 3.73 -0.63 6.48
N PRO A 34 3.35 0.36 7.32
CA PRO A 34 3.15 1.74 6.88
C PRO A 34 4.40 2.39 6.26
N SER A 35 5.58 1.86 6.56
CA SER A 35 6.86 2.34 6.01
C SER A 35 7.30 1.62 4.73
N ARG A 36 6.46 0.75 4.16
CA ARG A 36 6.77 0.06 2.90
C ARG A 36 7.14 1.07 1.82
N PRO A 37 8.30 0.92 1.16
CA PRO A 37 8.69 1.80 0.06
C PRO A 37 7.69 1.73 -1.10
N VAL A 38 7.37 2.90 -1.67
CA VAL A 38 6.56 2.97 -2.87
C VAL A 38 7.46 2.68 -4.08
N PRO A 39 7.12 1.70 -4.94
CA PRO A 39 7.86 1.45 -6.16
C PRO A 39 7.68 2.60 -7.15
N THR A 40 8.65 2.81 -8.03
CA THR A 40 8.62 3.77 -9.13
C THR A 40 8.86 3.06 -10.47
N GLY A 41 8.54 3.74 -11.60
CA GLY A 41 8.80 3.21 -12.95
C GLY A 41 7.86 2.09 -13.40
N LYS A 42 6.70 1.91 -12.73
CA LYS A 42 5.75 0.85 -13.08
C LYS A 42 4.53 1.32 -13.86
N ALA A 43 4.57 2.52 -14.42
CA ALA A 43 3.50 3.07 -15.26
C ALA A 43 4.07 3.65 -16.57
N PRO A 44 4.68 2.80 -17.43
CA PRO A 44 5.34 3.27 -18.64
C PRO A 44 4.37 3.81 -19.71
N GLY A 45 3.09 3.44 -19.64
CA GLY A 45 2.04 3.91 -20.55
C GLY A 45 1.37 5.20 -20.11
N MET A 46 1.57 5.63 -18.86
CA MET A 46 0.91 6.80 -18.29
C MET A 46 1.16 8.07 -19.12
N GLN A 47 0.09 8.84 -19.37
CA GLN A 47 0.16 10.11 -20.05
C GLN A 47 -0.51 11.22 -19.21
N ALA A 48 0.11 12.39 -19.18
CA ALA A 48 -0.42 13.55 -18.47
C ALA A 48 -0.65 14.73 -19.42
N LYS A 49 -1.78 15.43 -19.26
CA LYS A 49 -2.12 16.64 -19.99
C LYS A 49 -2.45 17.76 -19.02
N LEU A 50 -1.74 18.88 -19.10
CA LEU A 50 -2.10 20.11 -18.40
C LEU A 50 -3.35 20.69 -19.09
N VAL A 51 -4.45 20.83 -18.35
CA VAL A 51 -5.74 21.33 -18.87
C VAL A 51 -6.08 22.72 -18.34
N LYS A 52 -5.46 23.15 -17.22
CA LYS A 52 -5.58 24.48 -16.66
C LYS A 52 -4.25 24.90 -16.03
N ASP A 53 -3.83 26.13 -16.29
CA ASP A 53 -2.67 26.76 -15.66
C ASP A 53 -3.02 28.19 -15.25
N THR A 54 -3.06 28.42 -13.94
CA THR A 54 -3.33 29.74 -13.36
C THR A 54 -2.33 30.02 -12.24
N PRO A 55 -2.20 31.28 -11.79
CA PRO A 55 -1.34 31.58 -10.65
C PRO A 55 -1.72 30.86 -9.35
N GLN A 56 -2.95 30.39 -9.21
CA GLN A 56 -3.48 29.77 -7.99
C GLN A 56 -3.42 28.24 -8.03
N GLU A 57 -3.57 27.65 -9.24
CA GLU A 57 -3.63 26.20 -9.37
C GLU A 57 -3.26 25.73 -10.78
N LYS A 58 -2.78 24.50 -10.88
CA LYS A 58 -2.69 23.74 -12.14
C LYS A 58 -3.59 22.52 -12.08
N VAL A 59 -4.29 22.24 -13.17
CA VAL A 59 -5.11 21.02 -13.27
C VAL A 59 -4.56 20.16 -14.38
N TYR A 60 -4.36 18.88 -14.06
CA TYR A 60 -3.93 17.85 -15.01
C TYR A 60 -5.00 16.77 -15.14
N THR A 61 -5.11 16.22 -16.34
CA THR A 61 -5.71 14.90 -16.56
C THR A 61 -4.57 13.92 -16.78
N VAL A 62 -4.53 12.85 -15.99
CA VAL A 62 -3.52 11.80 -16.06
C VAL A 62 -4.22 10.49 -16.41
N ILE A 63 -3.84 9.90 -17.53
CA ILE A 63 -4.45 8.67 -18.04
C ILE A 63 -3.46 7.52 -17.87
N PHE A 64 -3.92 6.47 -17.22
CA PHE A 64 -3.23 5.20 -17.12
C PHE A 64 -3.83 4.20 -18.08
N TYR A 65 -3.01 3.33 -18.61
CA TYR A 65 -3.38 2.29 -19.57
C TYR A 65 -3.13 0.91 -18.99
N LYS A 66 -3.62 -0.10 -19.69
CA LYS A 66 -3.46 -1.51 -19.31
C LYS A 66 -2.01 -1.85 -18.95
N GLY A 67 -1.81 -2.34 -17.74
CA GLY A 67 -0.51 -2.76 -17.20
C GLY A 67 0.23 -1.70 -16.39
N ASP A 68 -0.22 -0.44 -16.42
CA ASP A 68 0.32 0.60 -15.54
C ASP A 68 -0.11 0.36 -14.08
N GLU A 69 0.78 0.69 -13.14
CA GLU A 69 0.51 0.65 -11.70
C GLU A 69 0.29 2.07 -11.16
N VAL A 70 -0.86 2.28 -10.53
CA VAL A 70 -1.39 3.62 -10.21
C VAL A 70 -0.54 4.36 -9.18
N LEU A 71 -0.16 3.71 -8.06
CA LEU A 71 0.60 4.37 -6.99
C LEU A 71 2.00 4.75 -7.46
N SER A 72 2.67 3.86 -8.21
CA SER A 72 3.95 4.12 -8.84
C SER A 72 3.87 5.29 -9.82
N GLY A 73 2.89 5.27 -10.72
CA GLY A 73 2.76 6.30 -11.73
C GLY A 73 2.43 7.67 -11.16
N LEU A 74 1.51 7.78 -10.18
CA LEU A 74 1.23 9.04 -9.51
C LEU A 74 2.44 9.56 -8.71
N THR A 75 3.24 8.67 -8.16
CA THR A 75 4.50 9.04 -7.48
C THR A 75 5.51 9.59 -8.49
N ASP A 76 5.70 8.92 -9.63
CA ASP A 76 6.58 9.39 -10.71
C ASP A 76 6.11 10.73 -11.29
N PHE A 77 4.79 10.88 -11.51
CA PHE A 77 4.18 12.13 -11.93
C PHE A 77 4.46 13.27 -10.95
N ALA A 78 4.27 13.03 -9.65
CA ALA A 78 4.52 14.04 -8.62
C ALA A 78 6.00 14.45 -8.55
N ILE A 79 6.93 13.49 -8.69
CA ILE A 79 8.37 13.77 -8.74
C ILE A 79 8.72 14.57 -9.98
N GLN A 80 8.28 14.14 -11.16
CA GLN A 80 8.58 14.80 -12.44
C GLN A 80 8.09 16.24 -12.49
N HIS A 81 6.89 16.50 -11.97
CA HIS A 81 6.27 17.82 -11.97
C HIS A 81 6.57 18.65 -10.71
N LYS A 82 7.41 18.13 -9.78
CA LYS A 82 7.79 18.78 -8.51
C LYS A 82 6.57 19.21 -7.69
N ILE A 83 5.58 18.32 -7.59
CA ILE A 83 4.32 18.59 -6.88
C ILE A 83 4.56 18.46 -5.39
N GLU A 84 4.24 19.52 -4.64
CA GLU A 84 4.35 19.58 -3.18
C GLU A 84 2.99 19.60 -2.48
N ASP A 85 1.92 19.91 -3.22
CA ASP A 85 0.53 19.83 -2.78
C ASP A 85 -0.38 19.55 -3.97
N ALA A 86 -1.18 18.51 -3.87
CA ALA A 86 -2.26 18.23 -4.81
C ALA A 86 -3.34 17.38 -4.13
N HIS A 87 -4.54 17.46 -4.70
CA HIS A 87 -5.58 16.46 -4.46
C HIS A 87 -6.04 15.90 -5.81
N PHE A 88 -6.58 14.68 -5.79
CA PHE A 88 -7.01 14.03 -7.02
C PHE A 88 -8.19 13.08 -6.80
N THR A 89 -8.92 12.88 -7.89
CA THR A 89 -9.98 11.88 -8.00
C THR A 89 -9.78 11.06 -9.26
N ALA A 90 -10.27 9.81 -9.25
CA ALA A 90 -10.20 8.97 -10.44
C ALA A 90 -11.38 8.01 -10.55
N ILE A 91 -11.67 7.64 -11.80
CA ILE A 91 -12.59 6.56 -12.18
C ILE A 91 -11.95 5.71 -13.29
N GLY A 92 -12.39 4.47 -13.43
CA GLY A 92 -11.90 3.54 -14.45
C GLY A 92 -12.00 2.10 -13.98
N ALA A 93 -11.02 1.26 -14.37
CA ALA A 93 -11.03 -0.14 -13.97
C ALA A 93 -9.62 -0.71 -13.83
N VAL A 94 -9.52 -1.76 -13.01
CA VAL A 94 -8.25 -2.44 -12.70
C VAL A 94 -8.43 -3.95 -12.76
N SER A 95 -7.36 -4.65 -13.16
CA SER A 95 -7.33 -6.12 -13.17
C SER A 95 -7.11 -6.72 -11.78
N GLY A 96 -6.81 -5.89 -10.78
CA GLY A 96 -6.57 -6.28 -9.41
C GLY A 96 -5.58 -5.35 -8.72
N GLY A 97 -5.18 -5.75 -7.50
CA GLY A 97 -4.25 -4.97 -6.70
C GLY A 97 -4.26 -5.34 -5.23
N THR A 98 -3.78 -4.42 -4.41
CA THR A 98 -3.72 -4.55 -2.96
C THR A 98 -4.30 -3.31 -2.31
N LEU A 99 -5.41 -3.47 -1.62
CA LEU A 99 -5.93 -2.52 -0.65
C LEU A 99 -5.52 -2.95 0.76
N ALA A 100 -5.79 -2.09 1.73
CA ALA A 100 -5.57 -2.46 3.12
C ALA A 100 -6.45 -1.65 4.10
N TRP A 101 -6.64 -2.23 5.29
CA TRP A 101 -7.27 -1.59 6.43
C TRP A 101 -6.24 -1.37 7.54
N LEU A 102 -6.14 -0.16 8.06
CA LEU A 102 -5.21 0.16 9.15
C LEU A 102 -5.75 -0.38 10.47
N ASP A 103 -4.96 -1.21 11.15
CA ASP A 103 -5.15 -1.54 12.55
C ASP A 103 -4.46 -0.46 13.40
N PRO A 104 -5.23 0.42 14.07
CA PRO A 104 -4.64 1.51 14.82
C PRO A 104 -3.95 1.05 16.11
N THR A 105 -4.30 -0.13 16.65
CA THR A 105 -3.70 -0.69 17.85
C THR A 105 -2.30 -1.21 17.59
N ASN A 106 -2.15 -1.97 16.49
CA ASN A 106 -0.88 -2.58 16.10
C ASN A 106 -0.07 -1.71 15.15
N LYS A 107 -0.63 -0.59 14.66
CA LYS A 107 -0.02 0.35 13.71
C LYS A 107 0.47 -0.36 12.44
N ILE A 108 -0.32 -1.28 11.93
CA ILE A 108 -0.02 -2.10 10.76
C ILE A 108 -1.26 -2.20 9.87
N TYR A 109 -1.06 -2.38 8.58
CA TYR A 109 -2.16 -2.57 7.63
C TYR A 109 -2.49 -4.05 7.44
N HIS A 110 -3.76 -4.41 7.57
CA HIS A 110 -4.28 -5.70 7.13
C HIS A 110 -4.48 -5.67 5.62
N ARG A 111 -3.83 -6.58 4.90
CA ARG A 111 -3.92 -6.70 3.45
C ARG A 111 -5.30 -7.15 3.02
N ILE A 112 -5.81 -6.52 1.97
CA ILE A 112 -7.02 -6.88 1.26
C ILE A 112 -6.65 -7.09 -0.21
N SER A 113 -6.45 -8.35 -0.60
CA SER A 113 -6.06 -8.68 -1.98
C SER A 113 -7.27 -8.63 -2.92
N VAL A 114 -7.09 -8.02 -4.08
CA VAL A 114 -8.08 -7.95 -5.16
C VAL A 114 -7.46 -8.69 -6.35
N ALA A 115 -7.94 -9.92 -6.62
CA ALA A 115 -7.39 -10.81 -7.65
C ALA A 115 -8.37 -11.01 -8.82
N GLU A 116 -9.18 -10.00 -9.11
CA GLU A 116 -10.18 -10.02 -10.17
C GLU A 116 -10.32 -8.64 -10.82
N GLN A 117 -10.85 -8.61 -12.05
CA GLN A 117 -11.22 -7.36 -12.72
C GLN A 117 -12.36 -6.67 -11.96
N VAL A 118 -12.16 -5.39 -11.64
CA VAL A 118 -13.13 -4.57 -10.89
C VAL A 118 -13.17 -3.14 -11.45
N GLU A 119 -14.31 -2.47 -11.29
CA GLU A 119 -14.46 -1.05 -11.58
C GLU A 119 -13.91 -0.20 -10.42
N VAL A 120 -13.22 0.88 -10.72
CA VAL A 120 -12.85 1.91 -9.75
C VAL A 120 -14.00 2.90 -9.67
N LEU A 121 -14.93 2.68 -8.74
CA LEU A 121 -16.12 3.52 -8.55
C LEU A 121 -15.76 4.88 -7.97
N SER A 122 -14.72 4.94 -7.15
CA SER A 122 -14.16 6.16 -6.59
C SER A 122 -12.72 5.87 -6.15
N LEU A 123 -11.82 6.74 -6.55
CA LEU A 123 -10.48 6.83 -5.98
C LEU A 123 -10.24 8.29 -5.64
N ILE A 124 -9.83 8.55 -4.41
CA ILE A 124 -9.51 9.90 -3.92
C ILE A 124 -8.16 9.88 -3.21
N GLY A 125 -7.42 10.98 -3.32
CA GLY A 125 -6.14 11.06 -2.65
C GLY A 125 -5.53 12.45 -2.62
N ASP A 126 -4.39 12.52 -1.97
CA ASP A 126 -3.56 13.71 -1.83
C ASP A 126 -2.10 13.43 -2.18
N VAL A 127 -1.39 14.51 -2.51
CA VAL A 127 0.07 14.55 -2.55
C VAL A 127 0.51 15.63 -1.56
N ALA A 128 1.41 15.28 -0.66
CA ALA A 128 2.09 16.23 0.22
C ALA A 128 3.55 15.81 0.37
N THR A 129 4.43 16.65 0.91
CA THR A 129 5.84 16.33 1.02
C THR A 129 6.22 15.78 2.40
N PHE A 130 7.16 14.82 2.42
CA PHE A 130 7.83 14.37 3.62
C PHE A 130 9.34 14.30 3.35
N ASN A 131 10.14 15.02 4.14
CA ASN A 131 11.59 15.13 3.95
C ASN A 131 11.96 15.54 2.50
N GLY A 132 11.22 16.51 1.94
CA GLY A 132 11.45 17.05 0.59
C GLY A 132 11.09 16.12 -0.56
N LYS A 133 10.38 15.00 -0.30
CA LYS A 133 9.91 14.07 -1.32
C LYS A 133 8.38 14.02 -1.35
N PRO A 134 7.74 13.96 -2.51
CA PRO A 134 6.30 13.77 -2.59
C PRO A 134 5.89 12.42 -2.01
N VAL A 135 4.79 12.41 -1.29
CA VAL A 135 4.13 11.21 -0.75
C VAL A 135 2.71 11.20 -1.25
N VAL A 136 2.38 10.22 -2.07
CA VAL A 136 1.02 9.98 -2.56
C VAL A 136 0.27 9.15 -1.52
N HIS A 137 -0.92 9.60 -1.16
CA HIS A 137 -1.83 8.91 -0.26
C HIS A 137 -3.19 8.81 -0.93
N MET A 138 -3.76 7.61 -1.00
CA MET A 138 -5.04 7.41 -1.66
C MET A 138 -5.85 6.24 -1.10
N HIS A 139 -7.17 6.39 -1.22
CA HIS A 139 -8.14 5.36 -0.92
C HIS A 139 -9.00 5.08 -2.15
N ALA A 140 -9.47 3.83 -2.26
CA ALA A 140 -10.35 3.44 -3.35
C ALA A 140 -11.56 2.65 -2.86
N VAL A 141 -12.67 2.79 -3.59
CA VAL A 141 -13.84 1.91 -3.55
C VAL A 141 -13.94 1.22 -4.91
N LEU A 142 -13.88 -0.11 -4.89
CA LEU A 142 -13.88 -0.96 -6.07
C LEU A 142 -15.19 -1.73 -6.17
N GLY A 143 -15.79 -1.73 -7.36
CA GLY A 143 -17.05 -2.42 -7.66
C GLY A 143 -16.77 -3.78 -8.30
N LYS A 144 -17.32 -4.84 -7.71
CA LYS A 144 -17.25 -6.20 -8.22
C LYS A 144 -18.37 -6.49 -9.23
N PRO A 145 -18.22 -7.52 -10.09
CA PRO A 145 -19.25 -7.88 -11.08
C PRO A 145 -20.65 -8.18 -10.51
N ASN A 146 -20.72 -8.57 -9.25
CA ASN A 146 -21.98 -8.86 -8.55
C ASN A 146 -22.61 -7.63 -7.88
N GLY A 147 -22.03 -6.43 -8.07
CA GLY A 147 -22.49 -5.17 -7.47
C GLY A 147 -22.00 -4.93 -6.03
N ASN A 148 -21.34 -5.89 -5.40
CA ASN A 148 -20.71 -5.67 -4.11
C ASN A 148 -19.49 -4.75 -4.26
N THR A 149 -19.12 -4.07 -3.18
CA THR A 149 -17.96 -3.20 -3.14
C THR A 149 -16.92 -3.70 -2.13
N ILE A 150 -15.68 -3.30 -2.38
CA ILE A 150 -14.55 -3.48 -1.48
C ILE A 150 -13.75 -2.17 -1.49
N GLY A 151 -13.22 -1.74 -0.35
CA GLY A 151 -12.50 -0.47 -0.28
C GLY A 151 -11.40 -0.47 0.79
N GLY A 152 -10.52 0.52 0.69
CA GLY A 152 -9.44 0.71 1.64
C GLY A 152 -8.32 1.61 1.14
N HIS A 153 -7.27 1.68 1.94
CA HIS A 153 -6.01 2.32 1.58
C HIS A 153 -5.33 1.56 0.43
N VAL A 154 -4.82 2.27 -0.57
CA VAL A 154 -4.24 1.67 -1.78
C VAL A 154 -2.74 1.46 -1.61
N PHE A 155 -2.28 0.23 -1.78
CA PHE A 155 -0.86 -0.13 -1.90
C PHE A 155 -0.45 -0.51 -3.32
N GLU A 156 -1.41 -0.93 -4.15
CA GLU A 156 -1.19 -1.32 -5.54
C GLU A 156 -2.52 -1.40 -6.28
N LEU A 157 -2.59 -0.83 -7.48
CA LEU A 157 -3.70 -1.04 -8.42
C LEU A 157 -3.16 -1.17 -9.83
N ASN A 158 -3.43 -2.30 -10.49
CA ASN A 158 -2.97 -2.61 -11.85
C ASN A 158 -4.08 -2.30 -12.85
N VAL A 159 -3.87 -1.31 -13.70
CA VAL A 159 -4.91 -0.78 -14.59
C VAL A 159 -5.28 -1.77 -15.70
N ASN A 160 -6.58 -1.89 -15.98
CA ASN A 160 -7.14 -2.58 -17.13
C ASN A 160 -8.63 -2.23 -17.30
N PRO A 161 -9.09 -1.62 -18.42
CA PRO A 161 -8.28 -1.16 -19.55
C PRO A 161 -7.65 0.22 -19.33
N THR A 162 -8.32 1.14 -18.58
CA THR A 162 -7.88 2.53 -18.35
C THR A 162 -8.28 3.01 -16.97
N LEU A 163 -7.52 3.98 -16.45
CA LEU A 163 -7.91 4.79 -15.30
C LEU A 163 -7.68 6.26 -15.63
N GLU A 164 -8.69 7.10 -15.40
CA GLU A 164 -8.67 8.54 -15.64
C GLU A 164 -8.58 9.28 -14.32
N VAL A 165 -7.48 10.01 -14.11
CA VAL A 165 -7.19 10.75 -12.88
C VAL A 165 -7.23 12.24 -13.16
N PHE A 166 -7.98 12.97 -12.35
CA PHE A 166 -8.05 14.44 -12.37
C PHE A 166 -7.27 14.97 -11.17
N VAL A 167 -6.17 15.67 -11.43
CA VAL A 167 -5.24 16.17 -10.40
C VAL A 167 -5.29 17.67 -10.36
N THR A 168 -5.64 18.25 -9.21
CA THR A 168 -5.51 19.68 -8.94
C THR A 168 -4.28 19.91 -8.06
N VAL A 169 -3.31 20.64 -8.59
CA VAL A 169 -2.06 21.03 -7.92
C VAL A 169 -2.22 22.43 -7.37
N ASN A 170 -2.06 22.61 -6.07
CA ASN A 170 -2.12 23.91 -5.40
C ASN A 170 -0.72 24.54 -5.34
N THR A 171 -0.69 25.84 -5.09
CA THR A 171 0.58 26.62 -5.01
C THR A 171 1.17 26.67 -3.61
N THR A 172 0.39 26.34 -2.58
CA THR A 172 0.86 26.31 -1.19
C THR A 172 1.31 24.91 -0.82
N PRO A 173 2.61 24.69 -0.53
CA PRO A 173 3.11 23.38 -0.18
C PRO A 173 2.44 22.81 1.07
N LEU A 174 2.08 21.53 1.03
CA LEU A 174 1.67 20.77 2.20
C LEU A 174 2.80 19.82 2.65
N ARG A 175 3.05 19.81 3.95
CA ARG A 175 4.07 18.96 4.54
C ARG A 175 3.47 17.94 5.47
N LYS A 176 4.09 16.75 5.50
CA LYS A 176 3.74 15.70 6.46
C LYS A 176 4.79 15.67 7.57
N LYS A 177 4.33 15.34 8.78
CA LYS A 177 5.17 15.06 9.94
C LYS A 177 4.86 13.67 10.49
N PRO A 178 5.81 13.02 11.19
CA PRO A 178 5.53 11.79 11.92
C PRO A 178 4.48 12.06 13.01
N ASP A 179 3.58 11.10 13.19
CA ASP A 179 2.63 11.07 14.28
C ASP A 179 2.84 9.79 15.10
N ASP A 180 3.39 9.94 16.30
CA ASP A 180 3.74 8.80 17.16
C ASP A 180 2.49 8.05 17.65
N ALA A 181 1.34 8.71 17.73
CA ALA A 181 0.11 8.09 18.17
C ALA A 181 -0.40 7.05 17.17
N SER A 182 -0.43 7.41 15.89
CA SER A 182 -0.88 6.52 14.79
C SER A 182 0.24 5.70 14.16
N GLY A 183 1.50 6.12 14.29
CA GLY A 183 2.65 5.57 13.56
C GLY A 183 2.70 5.99 12.09
N MET A 184 1.89 6.96 11.70
CA MET A 184 1.74 7.44 10.32
C MET A 184 2.48 8.75 10.08
N LYS A 185 2.48 9.19 8.82
CA LYS A 185 2.92 10.54 8.41
C LYS A 185 1.69 11.34 8.05
N LEU A 186 1.28 12.26 8.91
CA LEU A 186 0.08 13.07 8.74
C LEU A 186 0.44 14.45 8.19
N ILE A 187 -0.50 15.08 7.47
CA ILE A 187 -0.35 16.48 7.04
C ILE A 187 -0.24 17.37 8.27
N ASP A 188 0.73 18.27 8.27
CA ASP A 188 0.95 19.27 9.32
C ASP A 188 0.26 20.58 8.94
N PRO A 189 -0.88 20.94 9.54
CA PRO A 189 -1.61 22.17 9.21
C PRO A 189 -0.91 23.44 9.70
N ALA A 190 0.19 23.31 10.46
CA ALA A 190 0.96 24.46 10.97
C ALA A 190 2.12 24.88 10.04
N GLN A 191 2.32 24.17 8.92
CA GLN A 191 3.40 24.45 7.95
C GLN A 191 2.87 24.71 6.55
#